data_2e6f464c0ade3912dd56df6ee0d8c065
#
_entry.id   2e6f464c0ade3912dd56df6ee0d8c065
#
_cell.length_a   1.000
_cell.length_b   1.000
_cell.length_c   1.000
_cell.angle_alpha   90.00
_cell.angle_beta   90.00
_cell.angle_gamma   90.00
#
_symmetry.space_group_name_H-M   'P 1'
#
loop_
_entity.id
_entity.type
_entity.pdbx_description
1 polymer ?
#
loop_
_entity_poly.entity_id
_entity_poly.type
_entity_poly.pdbx_seq_one_letter_code
_entity_poly.pdbx_strand_id
1 'polypeptide(L)'
;MFSTDPVVRVREASVFQGQNTVLDNISFEIEKGEFVFMIGRTGSGKSSLLKTMYADLPLRLGDIDVAGFNIRGIRSHEVPMLRRKIGIIFQDFQLLQDRNISDNLTFVMKATGWSDNAKMKNRQAEVLMNVGLGSVEKKMPHQLSGGEQQRVVIARALINEPVILIADEPTGNLDPEVSNGILKVFQQINRSGTAILMATHSYGLIKKFPARILKCHEGKLLDSKIENFELEAEF
;
A
#
# COMPACT_ATOMS: atom_id res chain seq x y z
N MET A 1 1.12 -4.26 -27.59
CA MET A 1 1.05 -5.48 -26.77
C MET A 1 1.12 -5.03 -25.32
N PHE A 2 0.04 -5.13 -24.58
CA PHE A 2 0.08 -4.83 -23.14
C PHE A 2 0.90 -5.95 -22.49
N SER A 3 1.94 -5.60 -21.73
CA SER A 3 2.72 -6.56 -20.96
C SER A 3 1.77 -7.32 -20.02
N THR A 4 1.74 -8.64 -20.17
CA THR A 4 0.97 -9.57 -19.33
C THR A 4 1.66 -9.85 -17.99
N ASP A 5 2.80 -9.19 -17.73
CA ASP A 5 3.56 -9.40 -16.51
C ASP A 5 2.81 -8.85 -15.29
N PRO A 6 2.75 -9.62 -14.21
CA PRO A 6 2.16 -9.17 -12.96
C PRO A 6 2.89 -7.96 -12.38
N VAL A 7 2.19 -7.14 -11.61
CA VAL A 7 2.78 -5.97 -10.95
C VAL A 7 3.65 -6.36 -9.74
N VAL A 8 3.33 -7.50 -9.13
CA VAL A 8 4.13 -8.15 -8.09
C VAL A 8 4.28 -9.62 -8.42
N ARG A 9 5.48 -10.15 -8.28
CA ARG A 9 5.77 -11.58 -8.38
C ARG A 9 6.70 -11.98 -7.24
N VAL A 10 6.27 -12.95 -6.45
CA VAL A 10 7.02 -13.53 -5.33
C VAL A 10 7.23 -15.00 -5.63
N ARG A 11 8.48 -15.48 -5.53
CA ARG A 11 8.86 -16.85 -5.82
C ARG A 11 9.77 -17.38 -4.71
N GLU A 12 9.31 -18.42 -4.01
CA GLU A 12 10.05 -19.14 -2.99
C GLU A 12 10.76 -18.20 -1.99
N ALA A 13 10.10 -17.07 -1.68
CA ALA A 13 10.69 -16.04 -0.85
C ALA A 13 10.51 -16.35 0.63
N SER A 14 11.55 -16.12 1.42
CA SER A 14 11.46 -16.13 2.88
C SER A 14 11.71 -14.75 3.45
N VAL A 15 10.80 -14.30 4.32
CA VAL A 15 10.82 -12.97 4.94
C VAL A 15 11.31 -13.07 6.37
N PHE A 16 12.21 -12.16 6.73
CA PHE A 16 12.87 -12.15 8.03
C PHE A 16 12.55 -10.88 8.82
N GLN A 17 12.40 -11.03 10.13
CA GLN A 17 12.44 -9.93 11.09
C GLN A 17 13.66 -10.14 12.00
N GLY A 18 14.70 -9.34 11.76
CA GLY A 18 16.01 -9.60 12.36
C GLY A 18 16.59 -10.93 11.89
N GLN A 19 16.72 -11.88 12.81
CA GLN A 19 17.19 -13.25 12.53
C GLN A 19 16.05 -14.28 12.40
N ASN A 20 14.82 -13.90 12.78
CA ASN A 20 13.70 -14.82 12.78
C ASN A 20 13.00 -14.84 11.43
N THR A 21 12.76 -16.02 10.86
CA THR A 21 11.90 -16.20 9.69
C THR A 21 10.44 -16.01 10.13
N VAL A 22 9.74 -15.07 9.50
CA VAL A 22 8.32 -14.79 9.79
C VAL A 22 7.39 -15.34 8.71
N LEU A 23 7.86 -15.44 7.47
CA LEU A 23 7.20 -16.18 6.39
C LEU A 23 8.27 -16.98 5.65
N ASP A 24 7.96 -18.23 5.34
CA ASP A 24 8.91 -19.14 4.73
C ASP A 24 8.41 -19.74 3.42
N ASN A 25 9.26 -19.71 2.40
CA ASN A 25 9.03 -20.30 1.08
C ASN A 25 7.66 -19.93 0.47
N ILE A 26 7.33 -18.62 0.44
CA ILE A 26 6.07 -18.14 -0.09
C ILE A 26 6.17 -17.81 -1.57
N SER A 27 5.08 -18.07 -2.32
CA SER A 27 4.97 -17.75 -3.75
C SER A 27 3.58 -17.24 -4.07
N PHE A 28 3.49 -16.09 -4.77
CA PHE A 28 2.24 -15.55 -5.30
C PHE A 28 2.53 -14.46 -6.33
N GLU A 29 1.52 -14.10 -7.10
CA GLU A 29 1.57 -12.98 -8.05
C GLU A 29 0.40 -12.05 -7.82
N ILE A 30 0.55 -10.76 -8.13
CA ILE A 30 -0.54 -9.78 -8.15
C ILE A 30 -0.58 -9.17 -9.55
N GLU A 31 -1.74 -9.28 -10.19
CA GLU A 31 -1.98 -8.74 -11.52
C GLU A 31 -2.23 -7.22 -11.49
N LYS A 32 -2.07 -6.58 -12.66
CA LYS A 32 -2.44 -5.17 -12.82
C LYS A 32 -3.92 -4.98 -12.55
N GLY A 33 -4.25 -3.96 -11.74
CA GLY A 33 -5.63 -3.67 -11.39
C GLY A 33 -6.29 -4.69 -10.45
N GLU A 34 -5.53 -5.65 -9.91
CA GLU A 34 -6.06 -6.60 -8.93
C GLU A 34 -6.17 -5.96 -7.54
N PHE A 35 -7.25 -6.27 -6.80
CA PHE A 35 -7.39 -5.91 -5.40
C PHE A 35 -7.15 -7.15 -4.54
N VAL A 36 -6.17 -7.10 -3.65
CA VAL A 36 -5.78 -8.22 -2.79
C VAL A 36 -5.74 -7.77 -1.32
N PHE A 37 -6.48 -8.48 -0.48
CA PHE A 37 -6.32 -8.36 0.98
C PHE A 37 -5.23 -9.31 1.47
N MET A 38 -4.39 -8.83 2.38
CA MET A 38 -3.46 -9.65 3.14
C MET A 38 -3.91 -9.70 4.59
N ILE A 39 -4.23 -10.88 5.10
CA ILE A 39 -4.76 -11.07 6.45
C ILE A 39 -3.86 -11.98 7.29
N GLY A 40 -4.08 -11.97 8.59
CA GLY A 40 -3.36 -12.81 9.56
C GLY A 40 -3.23 -12.11 10.90
N ARG A 41 -2.88 -12.86 11.94
CA ARG A 41 -2.68 -12.33 13.30
C ARG A 41 -1.58 -11.26 13.33
N THR A 42 -1.58 -10.43 14.37
CA THR A 42 -0.46 -9.54 14.66
C THR A 42 0.82 -10.36 14.81
N GLY A 43 1.90 -9.93 14.17
CA GLY A 43 3.16 -10.68 14.15
C GLY A 43 3.27 -11.79 13.11
N SER A 44 2.25 -12.08 12.30
CA SER A 44 2.27 -13.13 11.26
C SER A 44 3.15 -12.80 10.04
N GLY A 45 3.86 -11.68 10.02
CA GLY A 45 4.80 -11.31 8.96
C GLY A 45 4.25 -10.40 7.87
N LYS A 46 2.96 -9.96 7.93
CA LYS A 46 2.35 -9.05 6.93
C LYS A 46 3.19 -7.79 6.69
N SER A 47 3.39 -6.99 7.72
CA SER A 47 4.17 -5.74 7.61
C SER A 47 5.61 -5.99 7.21
N SER A 48 6.21 -7.10 7.62
CA SER A 48 7.58 -7.46 7.20
C SER A 48 7.64 -7.79 5.72
N LEU A 49 6.66 -8.52 5.16
CA LEU A 49 6.56 -8.78 3.74
C LEU A 49 6.35 -7.48 2.96
N LEU A 50 5.41 -6.61 3.39
CA LEU A 50 5.21 -5.30 2.74
C LEU A 50 6.51 -4.48 2.76
N LYS A 51 7.22 -4.42 3.89
CA LYS A 51 8.51 -3.73 4.03
C LYS A 51 9.58 -4.29 3.10
N THR A 52 9.61 -5.60 2.91
CA THR A 52 10.52 -6.24 1.95
C THR A 52 10.16 -5.82 0.51
N MET A 53 8.87 -5.77 0.15
CA MET A 53 8.42 -5.40 -1.19
C MET A 53 8.78 -3.97 -1.60
N TYR A 54 8.85 -3.01 -0.66
CA TYR A 54 9.29 -1.65 -0.97
C TYR A 54 10.74 -1.37 -0.54
N ALA A 55 11.55 -2.44 -0.36
CA ALA A 55 12.97 -2.39 -0.06
C ALA A 55 13.32 -1.57 1.21
N ASP A 56 12.55 -1.76 2.29
CA ASP A 56 12.84 -1.29 3.64
C ASP A 56 13.51 -2.41 4.47
N LEU A 57 13.13 -3.66 4.21
CA LEU A 57 13.81 -4.84 4.72
C LEU A 57 14.50 -5.59 3.57
N PRO A 58 15.69 -6.15 3.81
CA PRO A 58 16.41 -6.90 2.78
C PRO A 58 15.74 -8.24 2.49
N LEU A 59 15.63 -8.61 1.21
CA LEU A 59 15.28 -9.96 0.80
C LEU A 59 16.53 -10.85 0.82
N ARG A 60 16.51 -11.94 1.61
CA ARG A 60 17.65 -12.86 1.77
C ARG A 60 17.51 -14.13 0.94
N LEU A 61 16.31 -14.68 0.84
CA LEU A 61 16.02 -15.95 0.14
C LEU A 61 14.84 -15.77 -0.81
N GLY A 62 14.87 -16.46 -1.94
CA GLY A 62 13.87 -16.38 -3.00
C GLY A 62 13.99 -15.12 -3.84
N ASP A 63 12.98 -14.84 -4.64
CA ASP A 63 12.92 -13.68 -5.53
C ASP A 63 11.59 -12.92 -5.36
N ILE A 64 11.69 -11.59 -5.35
CA ILE A 64 10.52 -10.69 -5.34
C ILE A 64 10.74 -9.63 -6.41
N ASP A 65 9.82 -9.57 -7.38
CA ASP A 65 9.76 -8.51 -8.38
C ASP A 65 8.57 -7.60 -8.07
N VAL A 66 8.78 -6.29 -7.98
CA VAL A 66 7.75 -5.29 -7.74
C VAL A 66 7.88 -4.16 -8.75
N ALA A 67 6.83 -3.88 -9.50
CA ALA A 67 6.80 -2.79 -10.48
C ALA A 67 7.97 -2.83 -11.48
N GLY A 68 8.48 -4.02 -11.80
CA GLY A 68 9.61 -4.26 -12.69
C GLY A 68 10.99 -4.14 -12.04
N PHE A 69 11.07 -4.07 -10.71
CA PHE A 69 12.34 -4.09 -9.96
C PHE A 69 12.50 -5.41 -9.22
N ASN A 70 13.65 -6.07 -9.36
CA ASN A 70 13.99 -7.24 -8.54
C ASN A 70 14.53 -6.77 -7.19
N ILE A 71 13.83 -7.15 -6.12
CA ILE A 71 14.14 -6.68 -4.76
C ILE A 71 15.41 -7.31 -4.21
N ARG A 72 15.71 -8.58 -4.55
CA ARG A 72 16.88 -9.30 -4.03
C ARG A 72 18.20 -8.62 -4.41
N GLY A 73 18.26 -8.07 -5.62
CA GLY A 73 19.46 -7.41 -6.13
C GLY A 73 19.39 -5.89 -6.17
N ILE A 74 18.36 -5.28 -5.59
CA ILE A 74 18.12 -3.85 -5.72
C ILE A 74 19.25 -3.02 -5.09
N ARG A 75 19.81 -2.10 -5.85
CA ARG A 75 20.86 -1.20 -5.39
C ARG A 75 20.26 0.05 -4.74
N SER A 76 20.97 0.67 -3.80
CA SER A 76 20.48 1.82 -3.02
C SER A 76 19.98 2.97 -3.91
N HIS A 77 20.57 3.20 -5.08
CA HIS A 77 20.14 4.24 -6.01
C HIS A 77 18.87 3.87 -6.82
N GLU A 78 18.48 2.60 -6.86
CA GLU A 78 17.27 2.11 -7.52
C GLU A 78 16.04 2.16 -6.60
N VAL A 79 16.25 2.12 -5.26
CA VAL A 79 15.15 2.17 -4.28
C VAL A 79 14.25 3.40 -4.46
N PRO A 80 14.76 4.63 -4.67
CA PRO A 80 13.90 5.77 -4.97
C PRO A 80 13.10 5.61 -6.27
N MET A 81 13.63 4.90 -7.26
CA MET A 81 12.94 4.64 -8.53
C MET A 81 11.81 3.63 -8.35
N LEU A 82 12.04 2.55 -7.59
CA LEU A 82 10.99 1.63 -7.16
C LEU A 82 9.88 2.39 -6.40
N ARG A 83 10.25 3.14 -5.36
CA ARG A 83 9.29 3.86 -4.50
C ARG A 83 8.50 4.96 -5.24
N ARG A 84 8.96 5.42 -6.40
CA ARG A 84 8.17 6.28 -7.31
C ARG A 84 7.06 5.53 -8.02
N LYS A 85 7.27 4.25 -8.35
CA LYS A 85 6.29 3.43 -9.07
C LYS A 85 5.25 2.77 -8.17
N ILE A 86 5.44 2.83 -6.86
CA ILE A 86 4.53 2.27 -5.87
C ILE A 86 4.02 3.38 -4.93
N GLY A 87 2.79 3.27 -4.48
CA GLY A 87 2.26 4.12 -3.42
C GLY A 87 2.27 3.36 -2.11
N ILE A 88 2.89 3.93 -1.07
CA ILE A 88 3.00 3.30 0.24
C ILE A 88 2.10 4.05 1.22
N ILE A 89 1.26 3.32 1.94
CA ILE A 89 0.32 3.84 2.94
C ILE A 89 0.57 3.08 4.24
N PHE A 90 1.02 3.81 5.25
CA PHE A 90 1.35 3.27 6.58
C PHE A 90 0.13 3.32 7.51
N GLN A 91 0.16 2.52 8.57
CA GLN A 91 -0.87 2.52 9.62
C GLN A 91 -0.96 3.88 10.31
N ASP A 92 0.19 4.50 10.62
CA ASP A 92 0.27 5.87 11.10
C ASP A 92 0.26 6.82 9.90
N PHE A 93 -0.46 7.91 9.99
CA PHE A 93 -0.61 8.86 8.87
C PHE A 93 0.72 9.38 8.33
N GLN A 94 1.74 9.52 9.21
CA GLN A 94 3.07 10.04 8.87
C GLN A 94 3.02 11.35 8.07
N LEU A 95 2.08 12.22 8.41
CA LEU A 95 2.03 13.57 7.89
C LEU A 95 3.00 14.45 8.66
N LEU A 96 3.68 15.36 7.97
CA LEU A 96 4.56 16.36 8.57
C LEU A 96 3.69 17.37 9.30
N GLN A 97 3.75 17.37 10.63
CA GLN A 97 2.85 18.15 11.50
C GLN A 97 3.19 19.65 11.51
N ASP A 98 4.39 20.01 11.10
CA ASP A 98 4.91 21.37 10.98
C ASP A 98 4.55 22.07 9.65
N ARG A 99 3.80 21.37 8.77
CA ARG A 99 3.48 21.82 7.41
C ARG A 99 2.01 21.63 7.09
N ASN A 100 1.47 22.53 6.27
CA ASN A 100 0.12 22.40 5.73
C ASN A 100 0.05 21.23 4.72
N ILE A 101 -1.15 20.91 4.25
CA ILE A 101 -1.38 19.78 3.35
C ILE A 101 -0.70 19.98 2.00
N SER A 102 -0.75 21.19 1.42
CA SER A 102 -0.04 21.48 0.18
C SER A 102 1.48 21.24 0.32
N ASP A 103 2.08 21.66 1.44
CA ASP A 103 3.51 21.46 1.68
C ASP A 103 3.87 20.00 1.95
N ASN A 104 2.98 19.22 2.59
CA ASN A 104 3.11 17.77 2.72
C ASN A 104 3.19 17.08 1.35
N LEU A 105 2.29 17.44 0.41
CA LEU A 105 2.29 16.91 -0.94
C LEU A 105 3.49 17.40 -1.75
N THR A 106 3.81 18.72 -1.66
CA THR A 106 4.96 19.33 -2.33
C THR A 106 6.29 18.66 -1.92
N PHE A 107 6.42 18.30 -0.65
CA PHE A 107 7.62 17.61 -0.15
C PHE A 107 7.89 16.32 -0.92
N VAL A 108 6.87 15.48 -1.09
CA VAL A 108 7.01 14.22 -1.84
C VAL A 108 7.28 14.49 -3.32
N MET A 109 6.58 15.45 -3.92
CA MET A 109 6.80 15.83 -5.32
C MET A 109 8.25 16.23 -5.57
N LYS A 110 8.79 17.14 -4.76
CA LYS A 110 10.19 17.58 -4.89
C LYS A 110 11.16 16.43 -4.67
N ALA A 111 10.95 15.60 -3.65
CA ALA A 111 11.76 14.42 -3.39
C ALA A 111 11.75 13.40 -4.54
N THR A 112 10.69 13.41 -5.35
CA THR A 112 10.54 12.55 -6.53
C THR A 112 10.85 13.25 -7.86
N GLY A 113 11.45 14.47 -7.82
CA GLY A 113 12.02 15.16 -8.98
C GLY A 113 11.05 16.08 -9.73
N TRP A 114 9.89 16.40 -9.17
CA TRP A 114 9.02 17.42 -9.73
C TRP A 114 9.64 18.81 -9.51
N SER A 115 9.70 19.61 -10.59
CA SER A 115 10.29 20.96 -10.56
C SER A 115 9.35 22.05 -11.05
N ASP A 116 8.30 21.71 -11.80
CA ASP A 116 7.33 22.65 -12.35
C ASP A 116 6.22 22.94 -11.32
N ASN A 117 6.20 24.14 -10.77
CA ASN A 117 5.27 24.58 -9.75
C ASN A 117 3.80 24.54 -10.23
N ALA A 118 3.52 24.85 -11.50
CA ALA A 118 2.18 24.84 -12.06
C ALA A 118 1.64 23.39 -12.15
N LYS A 119 2.48 22.49 -12.67
CA LYS A 119 2.15 21.05 -12.74
C LYS A 119 1.95 20.46 -11.35
N MET A 120 2.82 20.82 -10.37
CA MET A 120 2.68 20.36 -8.99
C MET A 120 1.36 20.82 -8.38
N LYS A 121 0.97 22.09 -8.56
CA LYS A 121 -0.30 22.62 -8.04
C LYS A 121 -1.50 21.90 -8.66
N ASN A 122 -1.50 21.69 -9.97
CA ASN A 122 -2.58 20.98 -10.66
C ASN A 122 -2.69 19.53 -10.17
N ARG A 123 -1.54 18.83 -10.01
CA ARG A 123 -1.52 17.46 -9.50
C ARG A 123 -1.99 17.34 -8.06
N GLN A 124 -1.65 18.31 -7.21
CA GLN A 124 -2.17 18.38 -5.83
C GLN A 124 -3.70 18.45 -5.81
N ALA A 125 -4.27 19.38 -6.59
CA ALA A 125 -5.73 19.52 -6.69
C ALA A 125 -6.38 18.23 -7.19
N GLU A 126 -5.82 17.62 -8.22
CA GLU A 126 -6.31 16.36 -8.79
C GLU A 126 -6.30 15.21 -7.78
N VAL A 127 -5.18 14.95 -7.10
CA VAL A 127 -5.11 13.83 -6.14
C VAL A 127 -5.99 14.07 -4.91
N LEU A 128 -6.16 15.32 -4.47
CA LEU A 128 -7.08 15.65 -3.38
C LEU A 128 -8.54 15.44 -3.82
N MET A 129 -8.91 15.82 -5.03
CA MET A 129 -10.25 15.54 -5.57
C MET A 129 -10.51 14.04 -5.69
N ASN A 130 -9.54 13.25 -6.14
CA ASN A 130 -9.67 11.79 -6.28
C ASN A 130 -9.96 11.08 -4.97
N VAL A 131 -9.59 11.68 -3.84
CA VAL A 131 -9.90 11.15 -2.50
C VAL A 131 -11.09 11.86 -1.83
N GLY A 132 -11.81 12.74 -2.54
CA GLY A 132 -12.97 13.46 -2.04
C GLY A 132 -12.62 14.55 -1.03
N LEU A 133 -11.46 15.19 -1.16
CA LEU A 133 -11.04 16.34 -0.37
C LEU A 133 -10.94 17.58 -1.24
N GLY A 134 -11.76 18.58 -0.94
CA GLY A 134 -11.65 19.92 -1.54
C GLY A 134 -11.23 20.96 -0.51
N SER A 135 -10.43 21.94 -0.94
CA SER A 135 -10.11 23.14 -0.14
C SER A 135 -9.42 22.87 1.22
N VAL A 136 -8.58 21.80 1.29
CA VAL A 136 -7.80 21.45 2.50
C VAL A 136 -6.33 21.85 2.39
N GLU A 137 -5.87 22.36 1.27
CA GLU A 137 -4.45 22.58 0.93
C GLU A 137 -3.75 23.45 1.97
N LYS A 138 -4.45 24.45 2.52
CA LYS A 138 -3.92 25.40 3.52
C LYS A 138 -4.08 24.92 4.95
N LYS A 139 -4.83 23.84 5.21
CA LYS A 139 -5.03 23.30 6.54
C LYS A 139 -3.76 22.58 7.03
N MET A 140 -3.54 22.63 8.34
CA MET A 140 -2.54 21.80 9.01
C MET A 140 -3.12 20.41 9.30
N PRO A 141 -2.29 19.34 9.41
CA PRO A 141 -2.79 18.00 9.70
C PRO A 141 -3.70 17.91 10.92
N HIS A 142 -3.36 18.59 12.01
CA HIS A 142 -4.16 18.62 13.25
C HIS A 142 -5.55 19.29 13.11
N GLN A 143 -5.80 20.01 12.02
CA GLN A 143 -7.11 20.61 11.71
C GLN A 143 -8.02 19.66 10.91
N LEU A 144 -7.54 18.45 10.61
CA LEU A 144 -8.27 17.43 9.87
C LEU A 144 -8.71 16.31 10.80
N SER A 145 -9.90 15.75 10.56
CA SER A 145 -10.32 14.49 11.18
C SER A 145 -9.39 13.34 10.78
N GLY A 146 -9.38 12.24 11.53
CA GLY A 146 -8.57 11.06 11.20
C GLY A 146 -8.87 10.52 9.79
N GLY A 147 -10.15 10.49 9.39
CA GLY A 147 -10.54 10.09 8.03
C GLY A 147 -10.07 11.04 6.94
N GLU A 148 -10.07 12.36 7.18
CA GLU A 148 -9.51 13.34 6.25
C GLU A 148 -7.97 13.19 6.17
N GLN A 149 -7.28 13.00 7.29
CA GLN A 149 -5.84 12.75 7.31
C GLN A 149 -5.50 11.49 6.50
N GLN A 150 -6.25 10.40 6.67
CA GLN A 150 -6.06 9.19 5.88
C GLN A 150 -6.28 9.42 4.38
N ARG A 151 -7.29 10.20 3.99
CA ARG A 151 -7.49 10.59 2.59
C ARG A 151 -6.31 11.40 2.04
N VAL A 152 -5.72 12.31 2.83
CA VAL A 152 -4.50 13.02 2.44
C VAL A 152 -3.32 12.06 2.25
N VAL A 153 -3.16 11.06 3.12
CA VAL A 153 -2.12 10.02 2.98
C VAL A 153 -2.31 9.23 1.68
N ILE A 154 -3.55 8.86 1.36
CA ILE A 154 -3.86 8.20 0.08
C ILE A 154 -3.56 9.14 -1.10
N ALA A 155 -3.97 10.42 -1.04
CA ALA A 155 -3.66 11.41 -2.09
C ALA A 155 -2.14 11.54 -2.29
N ARG A 156 -1.35 11.57 -1.19
CA ARG A 156 0.10 11.58 -1.23
C ARG A 156 0.67 10.35 -1.93
N ALA A 157 0.12 9.18 -1.69
CA ALA A 157 0.56 7.94 -2.35
C ALA A 157 0.26 7.93 -3.86
N LEU A 158 -0.77 8.68 -4.31
CA LEU A 158 -1.18 8.77 -5.73
C LEU A 158 -0.38 9.77 -6.56
N ILE A 159 0.48 10.60 -5.96
CA ILE A 159 1.20 11.71 -6.63
C ILE A 159 1.89 11.26 -7.91
N ASN A 160 2.61 10.15 -7.87
CA ASN A 160 3.43 9.65 -8.98
C ASN A 160 2.71 8.59 -9.85
N GLU A 161 1.39 8.52 -9.82
CA GLU A 161 0.60 7.55 -10.60
C GLU A 161 1.10 6.10 -10.42
N PRO A 162 1.08 5.59 -9.18
CA PRO A 162 1.66 4.29 -8.89
C PRO A 162 0.92 3.17 -9.60
N VAL A 163 1.66 2.12 -10.00
CA VAL A 163 1.05 0.91 -10.59
C VAL A 163 0.41 0.01 -9.53
N ILE A 164 0.81 0.17 -8.26
CA ILE A 164 0.26 -0.53 -7.10
C ILE A 164 0.28 0.36 -5.86
N LEU A 165 -0.77 0.28 -5.05
CA LEU A 165 -0.78 0.78 -3.67
C LEU A 165 -0.51 -0.38 -2.70
N ILE A 166 0.45 -0.22 -1.82
CA ILE A 166 0.78 -1.13 -0.72
C ILE A 166 0.36 -0.44 0.58
N ALA A 167 -0.70 -0.94 1.21
CA ALA A 167 -1.28 -0.34 2.40
C ALA A 167 -1.16 -1.29 3.60
N ASP A 168 -0.55 -0.81 4.68
CA ASP A 168 -0.42 -1.55 5.94
C ASP A 168 -1.42 -0.97 6.96
N GLU A 169 -2.49 -1.72 7.26
CA GLU A 169 -3.56 -1.39 8.20
C GLU A 169 -4.14 0.04 8.01
N PRO A 170 -4.54 0.45 6.79
CA PRO A 170 -4.89 1.84 6.48
C PRO A 170 -6.14 2.35 7.19
N THR A 171 -6.88 1.48 7.87
CA THR A 171 -8.12 1.79 8.59
C THR A 171 -8.06 1.43 10.06
N GLY A 172 -6.90 0.95 10.56
CA GLY A 172 -6.76 0.40 11.92
C GLY A 172 -7.04 1.41 13.04
N ASN A 173 -6.86 2.70 12.79
CA ASN A 173 -7.07 3.79 13.76
C ASN A 173 -8.37 4.58 13.52
N LEU A 174 -9.29 4.05 12.69
CA LEU A 174 -10.51 4.73 12.27
C LEU A 174 -11.75 3.96 12.75
N ASP A 175 -12.82 4.69 13.00
CA ASP A 175 -14.10 4.06 13.29
C ASP A 175 -14.65 3.28 12.07
N PRO A 176 -15.61 2.35 12.27
CA PRO A 176 -16.09 1.49 11.19
C PRO A 176 -16.77 2.22 10.04
N GLU A 177 -17.43 3.35 10.29
CA GLU A 177 -18.12 4.12 9.25
C GLU A 177 -17.09 4.83 8.36
N VAL A 178 -16.11 5.50 8.96
CA VAL A 178 -15.00 6.15 8.25
C VAL A 178 -14.18 5.11 7.49
N SER A 179 -13.90 3.95 8.09
CA SER A 179 -13.19 2.84 7.45
C SER A 179 -13.88 2.36 6.17
N ASN A 180 -15.21 2.24 6.17
CA ASN A 180 -15.98 1.94 4.96
C ASN A 180 -15.82 3.04 3.89
N GLY A 181 -15.80 4.30 4.30
CA GLY A 181 -15.56 5.43 3.40
C GLY A 181 -14.16 5.39 2.76
N ILE A 182 -13.14 5.05 3.52
CA ILE A 182 -11.77 4.89 3.04
C ILE A 182 -11.68 3.72 2.04
N LEU A 183 -12.33 2.59 2.34
CA LEU A 183 -12.30 1.43 1.45
C LEU A 183 -12.97 1.72 0.09
N LYS A 184 -14.04 2.54 0.07
CA LYS A 184 -14.64 3.04 -1.19
C LYS A 184 -13.65 3.85 -2.03
N VAL A 185 -12.78 4.66 -1.39
CA VAL A 185 -11.72 5.40 -2.08
C VAL A 185 -10.74 4.42 -2.73
N PHE A 186 -10.28 3.40 -2.00
CA PHE A 186 -9.42 2.36 -2.57
C PHE A 186 -10.08 1.64 -3.76
N GLN A 187 -11.38 1.33 -3.67
CA GLN A 187 -12.10 0.72 -4.79
C GLN A 187 -12.17 1.63 -6.03
N GLN A 188 -12.37 2.94 -5.84
CA GLN A 188 -12.35 3.90 -6.95
C GLN A 188 -10.99 3.95 -7.62
N ILE A 189 -9.91 3.98 -6.84
CA ILE A 189 -8.53 3.94 -7.32
C ILE A 189 -8.26 2.62 -8.07
N ASN A 190 -8.72 1.50 -7.53
CA ASN A 190 -8.55 0.20 -8.17
C ASN A 190 -9.28 0.11 -9.51
N ARG A 191 -10.53 0.63 -9.60
CA ARG A 191 -11.28 0.70 -10.87
C ARG A 191 -10.60 1.53 -11.95
N SER A 192 -9.74 2.48 -11.59
CA SER A 192 -8.91 3.22 -12.55
C SER A 192 -7.66 2.46 -13.02
N GLY A 193 -7.46 1.21 -12.55
CA GLY A 193 -6.42 0.31 -13.02
C GLY A 193 -5.22 0.16 -12.10
N THR A 194 -5.17 0.86 -10.97
CA THR A 194 -4.11 0.70 -9.96
C THR A 194 -4.33 -0.59 -9.17
N ALA A 195 -3.34 -1.48 -9.08
CA ALA A 195 -3.41 -2.64 -8.21
C ALA A 195 -3.37 -2.22 -6.73
N ILE A 196 -3.96 -3.04 -5.86
CA ILE A 196 -3.98 -2.77 -4.42
C ILE A 196 -3.61 -4.02 -3.65
N LEU A 197 -2.64 -3.92 -2.77
CA LEU A 197 -2.32 -4.89 -1.72
C LEU A 197 -2.55 -4.22 -0.36
N MET A 198 -3.58 -4.67 0.35
CA MET A 198 -3.98 -4.10 1.62
C MET A 198 -3.85 -5.12 2.75
N ALA A 199 -2.90 -4.91 3.66
CA ALA A 199 -2.86 -5.66 4.91
C ALA A 199 -3.95 -5.13 5.86
N THR A 200 -4.73 -6.04 6.44
CA THR A 200 -5.75 -5.70 7.43
C THR A 200 -6.09 -6.90 8.30
N HIS A 201 -6.52 -6.63 9.53
CA HIS A 201 -7.12 -7.61 10.42
C HIS A 201 -8.65 -7.44 10.53
N SER A 202 -9.24 -6.50 9.79
CA SER A 202 -10.68 -6.23 9.84
C SER A 202 -11.49 -7.16 8.93
N TYR A 203 -11.90 -8.31 9.45
CA TYR A 203 -12.75 -9.27 8.72
C TYR A 203 -14.11 -8.68 8.30
N GLY A 204 -14.63 -7.72 9.07
CA GLY A 204 -15.87 -7.02 8.72
C GLY A 204 -15.78 -6.22 7.42
N LEU A 205 -14.60 -5.63 7.12
CA LEU A 205 -14.35 -4.94 5.86
C LEU A 205 -14.26 -5.94 4.70
N ILE A 206 -13.55 -7.06 4.89
CA ILE A 206 -13.36 -8.08 3.86
C ILE A 206 -14.70 -8.70 3.43
N LYS A 207 -15.59 -9.00 4.40
CA LYS A 207 -16.94 -9.52 4.12
C LYS A 207 -17.78 -8.53 3.29
N LYS A 208 -17.65 -7.23 3.52
CA LYS A 208 -18.37 -6.19 2.77
C LYS A 208 -17.80 -5.94 1.38
N PHE A 209 -16.53 -6.22 1.17
CA PHE A 209 -15.80 -5.92 -0.07
C PHE A 209 -15.01 -7.15 -0.53
N PRO A 210 -15.72 -8.16 -1.10
CA PRO A 210 -15.08 -9.40 -1.53
C PRO A 210 -13.97 -9.13 -2.55
N ALA A 211 -12.77 -9.63 -2.26
CA ALA A 211 -11.61 -9.60 -3.13
C ALA A 211 -10.74 -10.82 -2.82
N ARG A 212 -9.70 -11.05 -3.62
CA ARG A 212 -8.72 -12.09 -3.34
C ARG A 212 -8.05 -11.88 -1.98
N ILE A 213 -7.77 -12.97 -1.30
CA ILE A 213 -7.17 -12.96 0.04
C ILE A 213 -5.89 -13.77 0.04
N LEU A 214 -4.85 -13.20 0.62
CA LEU A 214 -3.62 -13.86 1.01
C LEU A 214 -3.60 -13.95 2.54
N LYS A 215 -3.72 -15.15 3.11
CA LYS A 215 -3.72 -15.36 4.57
C LYS A 215 -2.33 -15.79 5.04
N CYS A 216 -1.71 -14.94 5.88
CA CYS A 216 -0.46 -15.29 6.58
C CYS A 216 -0.79 -16.08 7.84
N HIS A 217 -0.36 -17.35 7.88
CA HIS A 217 -0.64 -18.26 8.98
C HIS A 217 0.56 -19.19 9.22
N GLU A 218 1.07 -19.22 10.45
CA GLU A 218 2.17 -20.10 10.87
C GLU A 218 3.38 -20.11 9.93
N GLY A 219 3.82 -18.93 9.51
CA GLY A 219 4.98 -18.77 8.61
C GLY A 219 4.70 -19.08 7.14
N LYS A 220 3.46 -19.44 6.77
CA LYS A 220 3.04 -19.75 5.40
C LYS A 220 2.08 -18.68 4.86
N LEU A 221 1.88 -18.72 3.55
CA LEU A 221 0.90 -17.88 2.86
C LEU A 221 -0.12 -18.77 2.15
N LEU A 222 -1.40 -18.67 2.53
CA LEU A 222 -2.51 -19.34 1.86
C LEU A 222 -3.17 -18.34 0.90
N ASP A 223 -3.54 -18.79 -0.30
CA ASP A 223 -4.12 -17.96 -1.35
C ASP A 223 -5.52 -18.41 -1.71
N SER A 224 -6.51 -17.53 -1.59
CA SER A 224 -7.91 -17.84 -1.91
C SER A 224 -8.17 -18.16 -3.40
N LYS A 225 -7.22 -17.93 -4.30
CA LYS A 225 -7.28 -18.39 -5.68
C LYS A 225 -6.96 -19.89 -5.83
N ILE A 226 -6.19 -20.46 -4.91
CA ILE A 226 -5.65 -21.81 -4.98
C ILE A 226 -6.42 -22.75 -4.06
N GLU A 227 -6.79 -22.26 -2.88
CA GLU A 227 -7.39 -23.06 -1.82
C GLU A 227 -8.53 -22.32 -1.10
N ASN A 228 -9.54 -23.08 -0.69
CA ASN A 228 -10.60 -22.55 0.14
C ASN A 228 -10.18 -22.60 1.61
N PHE A 229 -10.26 -21.49 2.30
CA PHE A 229 -10.09 -21.41 3.75
C PHE A 229 -11.20 -20.55 4.37
N GLU A 230 -11.60 -20.91 5.57
CA GLU A 230 -12.61 -20.13 6.29
C GLU A 230 -12.03 -18.81 6.80
N LEU A 231 -12.83 -17.74 6.64
CA LEU A 231 -12.56 -16.44 7.21
C LEU A 231 -13.06 -16.40 8.66
N GLU A 232 -12.56 -17.30 9.49
CA GLU A 232 -12.82 -17.20 10.92
C GLU A 232 -11.97 -16.10 11.54
N ALA A 233 -12.62 -15.24 12.31
CA ALA A 233 -11.92 -14.32 13.20
C ALA A 233 -11.26 -15.19 14.29
N GLU A 234 -10.03 -15.56 14.10
CA GLU A 234 -9.23 -16.15 15.16
C GLU A 234 -8.99 -15.07 16.23
N PHE A 235 -9.76 -15.13 17.31
CA PHE A 235 -9.63 -14.29 18.50
C PHE A 235 -8.30 -14.50 19.22
#